data_aad719c76ae38f876d93427fe3c25968
#
_entry.id   aad719c76ae38f876d93427fe3c25968
#
_cell.length_a   1.000
_cell.length_b   1.000
_cell.length_c   1.000
_cell.angle_alpha   90.00
_cell.angle_beta   90.00
_cell.angle_gamma   90.00
#
_symmetry.space_group_name_H-M   'P 1'
#
loop_
_entity.id
_entity.type
_entity.pdbx_description
1 polymer ?
#
loop_
_entity_poly.entity_id
_entity_poly.type
_entity_poly.pdbx_seq_one_letter_code
_entity_poly.pdbx_strand_id
1 'polypeptide(L)'
;MALPSVHILATGGTIAGAGQSATQSNYEAGKVAIETLIAAVPEMKNVADVQAEQVVKIGSQDMNDEVWLTLAKRVNALLARDDVDGIVITHGTDTMEETAYFLNLTVKSDKPVVLVGAMRPSTAMSADGPMNLYNAVVTASDPASKGRGVMVAMNDTVLDARDVTKTNTTGVQTFASPNFGPLGYIHNGKIDYQRSPARQHTSKTPFDVSKLDKLPQVGIVYSYANASDLPAKALVDAKFDGIVSAGV
;
A
#
# COMPACT_ATOMS: atom_id res chain seq x y z
N MET A 1 -19.12 10.32 -20.64
CA MET A 1 -18.17 9.18 -20.66
C MET A 1 -18.53 8.28 -19.49
N ALA A 2 -18.34 6.98 -19.62
CA ALA A 2 -18.49 6.06 -18.49
C ALA A 2 -17.44 6.41 -17.41
N LEU A 3 -17.76 6.16 -16.14
CA LEU A 3 -16.79 6.32 -15.05
C LEU A 3 -15.70 5.24 -15.17
N PRO A 4 -14.46 5.54 -14.76
CA PRO A 4 -13.40 4.54 -14.68
C PRO A 4 -13.75 3.44 -13.68
N SER A 5 -13.37 2.20 -14.00
CA SER A 5 -13.60 1.04 -13.15
C SER A 5 -12.40 0.84 -12.20
N VAL A 6 -12.65 0.95 -10.90
CA VAL A 6 -11.63 0.82 -9.85
C VAL A 6 -11.96 -0.37 -8.96
N HIS A 7 -11.00 -1.29 -8.80
CA HIS A 7 -11.13 -2.43 -7.91
C HIS A 7 -10.41 -2.17 -6.58
N ILE A 8 -11.13 -2.33 -5.46
CA ILE A 8 -10.58 -2.23 -4.11
C ILE A 8 -10.25 -3.64 -3.60
N LEU A 9 -8.98 -3.88 -3.31
CA LEU A 9 -8.48 -5.10 -2.68
C LEU A 9 -8.24 -4.83 -1.20
N ALA A 10 -9.03 -5.46 -0.33
CA ALA A 10 -8.94 -5.23 1.10
C ALA A 10 -8.00 -6.25 1.77
N THR A 11 -7.01 -5.76 2.52
CA THR A 11 -6.09 -6.61 3.31
C THR A 11 -6.27 -6.48 4.81
N GLY A 12 -7.06 -5.51 5.28
CA GLY A 12 -7.30 -5.25 6.71
C GLY A 12 -6.69 -3.92 7.18
N GLY A 13 -5.93 -3.96 8.25
CA GLY A 13 -5.28 -2.78 8.84
C GLY A 13 -6.20 -1.89 9.68
N THR A 14 -5.67 -0.75 10.12
CA THR A 14 -6.36 0.25 10.96
C THR A 14 -7.56 0.89 10.27
N ILE A 15 -7.50 1.08 8.97
CA ILE A 15 -8.61 1.65 8.19
C ILE A 15 -9.89 0.80 8.32
N ALA A 16 -9.71 -0.52 8.44
CA ALA A 16 -10.76 -1.49 8.74
C ALA A 16 -10.82 -1.84 10.24
N GLY A 17 -10.16 -1.07 11.09
CA GLY A 17 -10.12 -1.28 12.53
C GLY A 17 -11.32 -0.68 13.24
N ALA A 18 -11.81 -1.36 14.28
CA ALA A 18 -12.85 -0.86 15.16
C ALA A 18 -12.40 -0.94 16.63
N GLY A 19 -12.55 0.18 17.33
CA GLY A 19 -12.31 0.30 18.76
C GLY A 19 -13.61 0.38 19.56
N GLN A 20 -13.51 0.18 20.87
CA GLN A 20 -14.65 0.26 21.79
C GLN A 20 -15.05 1.71 22.13
N SER A 21 -14.17 2.68 21.90
CA SER A 21 -14.36 4.09 22.24
C SER A 21 -13.81 5.00 21.15
N ALA A 22 -14.52 6.09 20.86
CA ALA A 22 -14.09 7.09 19.89
C ALA A 22 -12.86 7.93 20.33
N THR A 23 -12.50 7.87 21.61
CA THR A 23 -11.38 8.64 22.19
C THR A 23 -10.19 7.80 22.63
N GLN A 24 -10.26 6.48 22.47
CA GLN A 24 -9.17 5.56 22.82
C GLN A 24 -8.51 5.01 21.55
N SER A 25 -7.19 4.80 21.64
CA SER A 25 -6.39 4.25 20.55
C SER A 25 -6.41 2.72 20.44
N ASN A 26 -7.02 2.04 21.43
CA ASN A 26 -7.13 0.57 21.39
C ASN A 26 -8.19 0.15 20.39
N TYR A 27 -7.80 -0.63 19.40
CA TYR A 27 -8.68 -1.15 18.35
C TYR A 27 -8.22 -2.54 17.88
N GLU A 28 -9.11 -3.26 17.21
CA GLU A 28 -8.81 -4.51 16.53
C GLU A 28 -8.75 -4.25 15.02
N ALA A 29 -7.60 -4.53 14.42
CA ALA A 29 -7.37 -4.31 13.00
C ALA A 29 -8.21 -5.28 12.13
N GLY A 30 -8.63 -4.84 10.94
CA GLY A 30 -9.33 -5.68 9.97
C GLY A 30 -10.75 -6.12 10.38
N LYS A 31 -11.35 -5.50 11.40
CA LYS A 31 -12.66 -5.91 11.94
C LYS A 31 -13.85 -5.51 11.07
N VAL A 32 -13.72 -4.40 10.35
CA VAL A 32 -14.76 -3.83 9.50
C VAL A 32 -14.64 -4.40 8.09
N ALA A 33 -15.75 -4.86 7.55
CA ALA A 33 -15.81 -5.36 6.17
C ALA A 33 -15.63 -4.24 5.15
N ILE A 34 -15.09 -4.56 3.99
CA ILE A 34 -14.81 -3.56 2.94
C ILE A 34 -16.09 -2.86 2.46
N GLU A 35 -17.20 -3.57 2.41
CA GLU A 35 -18.50 -3.02 2.01
C GLU A 35 -18.96 -1.89 2.94
N THR A 36 -18.67 -2.02 4.25
CA THR A 36 -18.96 -0.97 5.24
C THR A 36 -18.08 0.27 5.04
N LEU A 37 -16.80 0.08 4.68
CA LEU A 37 -15.90 1.20 4.38
C LEU A 37 -16.36 1.95 3.13
N ILE A 38 -16.78 1.23 2.08
CA ILE A 38 -17.31 1.81 0.85
C ILE A 38 -18.63 2.56 1.12
N ALA A 39 -19.52 1.97 1.92
CA ALA A 39 -20.80 2.59 2.29
C ALA A 39 -20.62 3.89 3.10
N ALA A 40 -19.50 4.01 3.83
CA ALA A 40 -19.17 5.23 4.59
C ALA A 40 -18.70 6.40 3.71
N VAL A 41 -18.40 6.14 2.41
CA VAL A 41 -17.90 7.17 1.47
C VAL A 41 -18.69 7.10 0.15
N PRO A 42 -19.99 7.46 0.16
CA PRO A 42 -20.84 7.35 -1.03
C PRO A 42 -20.40 8.24 -2.20
N GLU A 43 -19.61 9.27 -1.92
CA GLU A 43 -19.06 10.20 -2.93
C GLU A 43 -18.14 9.53 -3.94
N MET A 44 -17.56 8.37 -3.61
CA MET A 44 -16.74 7.59 -4.54
C MET A 44 -17.49 7.20 -5.81
N LYS A 45 -18.84 7.02 -5.72
CA LYS A 45 -19.69 6.69 -6.88
C LYS A 45 -19.74 7.81 -7.93
N ASN A 46 -19.35 9.01 -7.58
CA ASN A 46 -19.26 10.14 -8.51
C ASN A 46 -17.92 10.17 -9.26
N VAL A 47 -16.96 9.38 -8.82
CA VAL A 47 -15.57 9.38 -9.31
C VAL A 47 -15.27 8.11 -10.12
N ALA A 48 -15.73 6.95 -9.65
CA ALA A 48 -15.46 5.66 -10.25
C ALA A 48 -16.61 4.67 -10.08
N ASP A 49 -16.68 3.67 -10.97
CA ASP A 49 -17.40 2.43 -10.73
C ASP A 49 -16.52 1.53 -9.85
N VAL A 50 -16.93 1.39 -8.58
CA VAL A 50 -16.12 0.75 -7.55
C VAL A 50 -16.61 -0.68 -7.31
N GLN A 51 -15.70 -1.64 -7.51
CA GLN A 51 -15.85 -3.03 -7.10
C GLN A 51 -14.88 -3.33 -5.97
N ALA A 52 -15.19 -4.31 -5.11
CA ALA A 52 -14.32 -4.64 -3.98
C ALA A 52 -14.29 -6.14 -3.70
N GLU A 53 -13.15 -6.61 -3.20
CA GLU A 53 -12.99 -7.95 -2.66
C GLU A 53 -12.09 -7.96 -1.43
N GLN A 54 -12.36 -8.86 -0.51
CA GLN A 54 -11.53 -9.09 0.65
C GLN A 54 -10.47 -10.14 0.32
N VAL A 55 -9.20 -9.74 0.23
CA VAL A 55 -8.08 -10.66 -0.02
C VAL A 55 -7.67 -11.36 1.27
N VAL A 56 -7.40 -10.59 2.33
CA VAL A 56 -7.10 -11.09 3.67
C VAL A 56 -7.64 -10.11 4.72
N LYS A 57 -7.67 -10.55 5.98
CA LYS A 57 -8.06 -9.71 7.15
C LYS A 57 -6.98 -9.81 8.21
N ILE A 58 -5.92 -8.99 8.08
CA ILE A 58 -4.78 -9.02 9.02
C ILE A 58 -4.38 -7.62 9.46
N GLY A 59 -3.69 -7.52 10.58
CA GLY A 59 -2.85 -6.36 10.86
C GLY A 59 -1.61 -6.41 9.97
N SER A 60 -1.07 -5.27 9.58
CA SER A 60 0.08 -5.28 8.66
C SER A 60 1.36 -5.84 9.27
N GLN A 61 1.46 -5.90 10.60
CA GLN A 61 2.54 -6.60 11.29
C GLN A 61 2.55 -8.13 11.02
N ASP A 62 1.44 -8.70 10.57
CA ASP A 62 1.29 -10.11 10.21
C ASP A 62 1.45 -10.37 8.72
N MET A 63 1.85 -9.35 7.94
CA MET A 63 2.14 -9.47 6.52
C MET A 63 3.29 -10.48 6.29
N ASN A 64 3.17 -11.28 5.25
CA ASN A 64 4.14 -12.33 4.92
C ASN A 64 4.20 -12.59 3.41
N ASP A 65 5.16 -13.42 3.00
CA ASP A 65 5.43 -13.74 1.59
C ASP A 65 4.24 -14.33 0.85
N GLU A 66 3.44 -15.17 1.51
CA GLU A 66 2.25 -15.80 0.92
C GLU A 66 1.19 -14.75 0.57
N VAL A 67 0.96 -13.81 1.49
CA VAL A 67 0.03 -12.69 1.26
C VAL A 67 0.55 -11.78 0.15
N TRP A 68 1.83 -11.45 0.13
CA TRP A 68 2.43 -10.64 -0.93
C TRP A 68 2.32 -11.30 -2.31
N LEU A 69 2.61 -12.60 -2.43
CA LEU A 69 2.47 -13.34 -3.69
C LEU A 69 1.01 -13.39 -4.15
N THR A 70 0.08 -13.67 -3.23
CA THR A 70 -1.35 -13.69 -3.51
C THR A 70 -1.81 -12.33 -4.02
N LEU A 71 -1.42 -11.26 -3.34
CA LEU A 71 -1.79 -9.89 -3.70
C LEU A 71 -1.21 -9.51 -5.07
N ALA A 72 0.08 -9.75 -5.32
CA ALA A 72 0.71 -9.44 -6.58
C ALA A 72 0.09 -10.19 -7.76
N LYS A 73 -0.19 -11.50 -7.60
CA LYS A 73 -0.88 -12.31 -8.63
C LYS A 73 -2.28 -11.77 -8.89
N ARG A 74 -3.03 -11.41 -7.85
CA ARG A 74 -4.38 -10.86 -8.00
C ARG A 74 -4.38 -9.50 -8.68
N VAL A 75 -3.49 -8.58 -8.27
CA VAL A 75 -3.31 -7.27 -8.91
C VAL A 75 -3.00 -7.43 -10.40
N ASN A 76 -2.02 -8.26 -10.73
CA ASN A 76 -1.65 -8.48 -12.15
C ASN A 76 -2.80 -9.09 -12.96
N ALA A 77 -3.55 -10.05 -12.41
CA ALA A 77 -4.70 -10.65 -13.08
C ALA A 77 -5.83 -9.63 -13.35
N LEU A 78 -6.11 -8.74 -12.41
CA LEU A 78 -7.11 -7.69 -12.60
C LEU A 78 -6.65 -6.64 -13.61
N LEU A 79 -5.40 -6.16 -13.51
CA LEU A 79 -4.89 -5.14 -14.42
C LEU A 79 -4.69 -5.63 -15.87
N ALA A 80 -4.62 -6.95 -16.08
CA ALA A 80 -4.62 -7.54 -17.42
C ALA A 80 -5.98 -7.44 -18.13
N ARG A 81 -7.05 -7.14 -17.42
CA ARG A 81 -8.41 -6.97 -17.95
C ARG A 81 -8.57 -5.57 -18.54
N ASP A 82 -9.26 -5.47 -19.68
CA ASP A 82 -9.53 -4.17 -20.33
C ASP A 82 -10.57 -3.33 -19.57
N ASP A 83 -11.47 -4.00 -18.83
CA ASP A 83 -12.54 -3.38 -18.06
C ASP A 83 -12.12 -2.95 -16.63
N VAL A 84 -10.83 -2.96 -16.31
CA VAL A 84 -10.27 -2.46 -15.04
C VAL A 84 -9.32 -1.31 -15.34
N ASP A 85 -9.57 -0.14 -14.79
CA ASP A 85 -8.76 1.06 -15.02
C ASP A 85 -7.73 1.31 -13.92
N GLY A 86 -8.01 0.88 -12.68
CA GLY A 86 -7.11 1.08 -11.55
C GLY A 86 -7.41 0.17 -10.37
N ILE A 87 -6.44 0.07 -9.46
CA ILE A 87 -6.54 -0.72 -8.22
C ILE A 87 -6.30 0.17 -7.01
N VAL A 88 -7.12 0.02 -5.98
CA VAL A 88 -6.88 0.53 -4.64
C VAL A 88 -6.65 -0.65 -3.70
N ILE A 89 -5.69 -0.55 -2.80
CA ILE A 89 -5.41 -1.59 -1.80
C ILE A 89 -5.51 -0.97 -0.42
N THR A 90 -6.52 -1.37 0.39
CA THR A 90 -6.56 -0.96 1.79
C THR A 90 -5.58 -1.81 2.60
N HIS A 91 -4.73 -1.17 3.37
CA HIS A 91 -3.59 -1.80 4.04
C HIS A 91 -3.34 -1.20 5.43
N GLY A 92 -2.78 -1.98 6.32
CA GLY A 92 -2.29 -1.46 7.59
C GLY A 92 -1.00 -0.65 7.39
N THR A 93 -0.77 0.33 8.26
CA THR A 93 0.27 1.33 8.05
C THR A 93 1.69 0.87 8.39
N ASP A 94 1.86 -0.20 9.21
CA ASP A 94 3.19 -0.59 9.72
C ASP A 94 4.12 -1.13 8.65
N THR A 95 3.58 -1.90 7.68
CA THR A 95 4.36 -2.49 6.57
C THR A 95 3.87 -2.05 5.19
N MET A 96 3.10 -0.96 5.12
CA MET A 96 2.57 -0.43 3.85
C MET A 96 3.69 -0.07 2.87
N GLU A 97 4.78 0.52 3.34
CA GLU A 97 5.92 0.89 2.53
C GLU A 97 6.60 -0.33 1.89
N GLU A 98 6.66 -1.45 2.60
CA GLU A 98 7.22 -2.71 2.09
C GLU A 98 6.32 -3.32 1.02
N THR A 99 5.02 -3.43 1.29
CA THR A 99 4.03 -3.93 0.32
C THR A 99 3.98 -3.04 -0.92
N ALA A 100 4.01 -1.72 -0.75
CA ALA A 100 4.03 -0.78 -1.87
C ALA A 100 5.25 -1.00 -2.76
N TYR A 101 6.44 -1.13 -2.17
CA TYR A 101 7.66 -1.33 -2.95
C TYR A 101 7.73 -2.73 -3.60
N PHE A 102 7.28 -3.78 -2.90
CA PHE A 102 7.17 -5.11 -3.48
C PHE A 102 6.28 -5.11 -4.73
N LEU A 103 5.09 -4.50 -4.66
CA LEU A 103 4.19 -4.37 -5.80
C LEU A 103 4.78 -3.47 -6.89
N ASN A 104 5.49 -2.40 -6.53
CA ASN A 104 6.16 -1.52 -7.49
C ASN A 104 7.21 -2.25 -8.34
N LEU A 105 7.77 -3.33 -7.81
CA LEU A 105 8.73 -4.19 -8.52
C LEU A 105 8.07 -5.33 -9.30
N THR A 106 6.87 -5.79 -8.91
CA THR A 106 6.28 -7.04 -9.41
C THR A 106 5.00 -6.88 -10.24
N VAL A 107 4.35 -5.72 -10.20
CA VAL A 107 3.21 -5.40 -11.05
C VAL A 107 3.67 -5.21 -12.51
N LYS A 108 2.90 -5.78 -13.46
CA LYS A 108 3.22 -5.77 -14.90
C LYS A 108 2.23 -4.93 -15.71
N SER A 109 1.87 -3.77 -15.19
CA SER A 109 0.93 -2.86 -15.84
C SER A 109 1.35 -1.40 -15.56
N ASP A 110 0.98 -0.51 -16.47
CA ASP A 110 1.09 0.94 -16.28
C ASP A 110 -0.18 1.55 -15.67
N LYS A 111 -1.24 0.76 -15.47
CA LYS A 111 -2.47 1.21 -14.81
C LYS A 111 -2.20 1.52 -13.33
N PRO A 112 -2.88 2.51 -12.73
CA PRO A 112 -2.63 2.93 -11.35
C PRO A 112 -2.88 1.81 -10.33
N VAL A 113 -1.96 1.68 -9.37
CA VAL A 113 -2.12 0.89 -8.15
C VAL A 113 -1.84 1.80 -6.97
N VAL A 114 -2.79 1.94 -6.06
CA VAL A 114 -2.73 2.90 -4.96
C VAL A 114 -3.00 2.19 -3.64
N LEU A 115 -2.02 2.18 -2.74
CA LEU A 115 -2.21 1.73 -1.36
C LEU A 115 -2.76 2.87 -0.51
N VAL A 116 -3.60 2.52 0.45
CA VAL A 116 -4.22 3.45 1.38
C VAL A 116 -4.43 2.80 2.75
N GLY A 117 -4.30 3.60 3.77
CA GLY A 117 -4.54 3.18 5.16
C GLY A 117 -5.17 4.29 5.99
N ALA A 118 -5.15 4.09 7.29
CA ALA A 118 -5.54 5.10 8.26
C ALA A 118 -4.68 5.00 9.52
N MET A 119 -4.43 6.13 10.17
CA MET A 119 -3.74 6.18 11.46
C MET A 119 -4.73 6.10 12.63
N ARG A 120 -6.01 6.35 12.37
CA ARG A 120 -7.09 6.25 13.36
C ARG A 120 -8.09 5.17 12.93
N PRO A 121 -8.59 4.35 13.86
CA PRO A 121 -9.61 3.35 13.54
C PRO A 121 -10.91 4.02 13.07
N SER A 122 -11.72 3.28 12.32
CA SER A 122 -12.97 3.80 11.73
C SER A 122 -13.96 4.36 12.75
N THR A 123 -13.88 3.90 14.00
CA THR A 123 -14.72 4.35 15.13
C THR A 123 -14.18 5.58 15.86
N ALA A 124 -12.97 6.04 15.52
CA ALA A 124 -12.36 7.17 16.20
C ALA A 124 -13.03 8.50 15.82
N MET A 125 -13.05 9.43 16.78
CA MET A 125 -13.38 10.82 16.47
C MET A 125 -12.34 11.38 15.48
N SER A 126 -12.79 12.00 14.39
CA SER A 126 -11.93 12.46 13.30
C SER A 126 -11.10 11.35 12.66
N ALA A 127 -11.70 10.18 12.39
CA ALA A 127 -11.09 9.10 11.63
C ALA A 127 -10.61 9.62 10.25
N ASP A 128 -9.36 9.32 9.90
CA ASP A 128 -8.77 9.76 8.63
C ASP A 128 -9.04 8.81 7.45
N GLY A 129 -9.49 7.58 7.74
CA GLY A 129 -9.74 6.54 6.75
C GLY A 129 -10.69 6.92 5.62
N PRO A 130 -11.87 7.50 5.88
CA PRO A 130 -12.84 7.86 4.84
C PRO A 130 -12.26 8.80 3.77
N MET A 131 -11.59 9.89 4.18
CA MET A 131 -10.97 10.82 3.23
C MET A 131 -9.78 10.19 2.51
N ASN A 132 -8.95 9.42 3.20
CA ASN A 132 -7.83 8.70 2.57
C ASN A 132 -8.36 7.72 1.51
N LEU A 133 -9.43 6.96 1.80
CA LEU A 133 -10.03 6.03 0.84
C LEU A 133 -10.60 6.76 -0.39
N TYR A 134 -11.32 7.85 -0.19
CA TYR A 134 -11.81 8.69 -1.28
C TYR A 134 -10.66 9.18 -2.16
N ASN A 135 -9.62 9.73 -1.57
CA ASN A 135 -8.43 10.21 -2.27
C ASN A 135 -7.69 9.11 -3.03
N ALA A 136 -7.65 7.89 -2.48
CA ALA A 136 -7.06 6.74 -3.18
C ALA A 136 -7.87 6.35 -4.43
N VAL A 137 -9.21 6.38 -4.35
CA VAL A 137 -10.08 6.13 -5.51
C VAL A 137 -9.93 7.24 -6.55
N VAL A 138 -9.89 8.50 -6.14
CA VAL A 138 -9.58 9.63 -7.04
C VAL A 138 -8.24 9.39 -7.76
N THR A 139 -7.21 9.00 -7.00
CA THR A 139 -5.88 8.73 -7.56
C THR A 139 -5.89 7.57 -8.54
N ALA A 140 -6.57 6.47 -8.21
CA ALA A 140 -6.64 5.28 -9.06
C ALA A 140 -7.49 5.50 -10.34
N SER A 141 -8.41 6.46 -10.33
CA SER A 141 -9.29 6.80 -11.45
C SER A 141 -8.75 7.90 -12.36
N ASP A 142 -7.73 8.66 -11.93
CA ASP A 142 -7.19 9.78 -12.71
C ASP A 142 -6.27 9.27 -13.82
N PRO A 143 -6.53 9.62 -15.11
CA PRO A 143 -5.65 9.26 -16.23
C PRO A 143 -4.19 9.72 -16.07
N ALA A 144 -3.96 10.84 -15.35
CA ALA A 144 -2.61 11.34 -15.07
C ALA A 144 -1.83 10.45 -14.10
N SER A 145 -2.48 9.52 -13.40
CA SER A 145 -1.83 8.54 -12.52
C SER A 145 -1.17 7.38 -13.27
N LYS A 146 -1.56 7.17 -14.53
CA LYS A 146 -1.00 6.09 -15.36
C LYS A 146 0.50 6.26 -15.57
N GLY A 147 1.24 5.16 -15.41
CA GLY A 147 2.70 5.14 -15.62
C GLY A 147 3.49 5.78 -14.47
N ARG A 148 2.87 6.00 -13.29
CA ARG A 148 3.55 6.52 -12.10
C ARG A 148 3.97 5.46 -11.09
N GLY A 149 3.88 4.17 -11.48
CA GLY A 149 4.20 3.07 -10.59
C GLY A 149 3.12 2.81 -9.55
N VAL A 150 3.49 2.12 -8.49
CA VAL A 150 2.65 1.95 -7.30
C VAL A 150 2.79 3.18 -6.42
N MET A 151 1.67 3.67 -5.91
CA MET A 151 1.58 4.90 -5.12
C MET A 151 0.95 4.62 -3.75
N VAL A 152 1.20 5.51 -2.81
CA VAL A 152 0.52 5.53 -1.51
C VAL A 152 -0.23 6.86 -1.40
N ALA A 153 -1.54 6.80 -1.16
CA ALA A 153 -2.37 7.99 -0.94
C ALA A 153 -2.74 8.09 0.55
N MET A 154 -2.17 9.05 1.24
CA MET A 154 -2.37 9.29 2.68
C MET A 154 -2.32 10.78 2.98
N ASN A 155 -3.29 11.26 3.81
CA ASN A 155 -3.30 12.63 4.30
C ASN A 155 -3.11 13.68 3.19
N ASP A 156 -3.98 13.60 2.15
CA ASP A 156 -4.01 14.48 0.98
C ASP A 156 -2.73 14.50 0.12
N THR A 157 -1.89 13.49 0.27
CA THR A 157 -0.59 13.39 -0.41
C THR A 157 -0.49 12.09 -1.20
N VAL A 158 0.04 12.15 -2.42
CA VAL A 158 0.39 10.98 -3.24
C VAL A 158 1.90 10.77 -3.18
N LEU A 159 2.32 9.61 -2.69
CA LEU A 159 3.71 9.26 -2.43
C LEU A 159 4.19 8.13 -3.34
N ASP A 160 5.48 8.15 -3.69
CA ASP A 160 6.14 7.13 -4.49
C ASP A 160 6.46 5.90 -3.64
N ALA A 161 6.07 4.71 -4.09
CA ALA A 161 6.33 3.45 -3.39
C ALA A 161 7.83 3.19 -3.09
N ARG A 162 8.74 3.78 -3.87
CA ARG A 162 10.19 3.62 -3.65
C ARG A 162 10.71 4.44 -2.47
N ASP A 163 10.10 5.59 -2.19
CA ASP A 163 10.63 6.58 -1.23
C ASP A 163 9.69 6.82 -0.05
N VAL A 164 8.48 6.25 -0.10
CA VAL A 164 7.53 6.39 1.01
C VAL A 164 8.04 5.67 2.24
N THR A 165 7.92 6.34 3.39
CA THR A 165 8.18 5.71 4.70
C THR A 165 7.27 6.25 5.78
N LYS A 166 6.96 5.41 6.77
CA LYS A 166 6.21 5.75 7.96
C LYS A 166 7.15 6.43 8.99
N THR A 167 7.06 7.75 9.10
CA THR A 167 7.99 8.55 9.93
C THR A 167 7.54 8.72 11.37
N ASN A 168 6.29 8.37 11.69
CA ASN A 168 5.70 8.53 13.01
C ASN A 168 4.72 7.39 13.31
N THR A 169 4.54 7.03 14.56
CA THR A 169 3.69 5.92 14.99
C THR A 169 2.24 6.31 15.26
N THR A 170 1.93 7.60 15.45
CA THR A 170 0.61 8.06 15.92
C THR A 170 0.00 9.21 15.12
N GLY A 171 0.81 10.08 14.54
CA GLY A 171 0.34 11.24 13.78
C GLY A 171 -0.34 10.85 12.48
N VAL A 172 -1.38 11.57 12.07
CA VAL A 172 -2.03 11.31 10.76
C VAL A 172 -1.12 11.69 9.59
N GLN A 173 -0.29 12.70 9.76
CA GLN A 173 0.73 13.11 8.79
C GLN A 173 2.03 12.30 9.04
N THR A 174 1.96 11.00 8.86
CA THR A 174 3.05 10.10 9.19
C THR A 174 3.84 9.61 7.98
N PHE A 175 3.20 9.50 6.82
CA PHE A 175 3.89 9.06 5.61
C PHE A 175 4.55 10.22 4.89
N ALA A 176 5.79 10.03 4.51
CA ALA A 176 6.59 11.00 3.77
C ALA A 176 7.45 10.31 2.70
N SER A 177 7.89 11.09 1.73
CA SER A 177 8.96 10.74 0.78
C SER A 177 10.18 11.61 1.12
N PRO A 178 11.06 11.17 2.04
CA PRO A 178 12.06 12.03 2.65
C PRO A 178 13.17 12.47 1.69
N ASN A 179 13.46 11.70 0.64
CA ASN A 179 14.54 12.00 -0.28
C ASN A 179 14.10 12.84 -1.49
N PHE A 180 12.86 12.61 -1.99
CA PHE A 180 12.43 13.21 -3.26
C PHE A 180 11.13 14.03 -3.14
N GLY A 181 10.49 14.04 -1.98
CA GLY A 181 9.20 14.67 -1.78
C GLY A 181 8.05 13.88 -2.42
N PRO A 182 6.80 14.30 -2.25
CA PRO A 182 5.63 13.63 -2.80
C PRO A 182 5.59 13.66 -4.33
N LEU A 183 4.86 12.74 -4.93
CA LEU A 183 4.51 12.80 -6.35
C LEU A 183 3.54 13.94 -6.63
N GLY A 184 2.62 14.20 -5.71
CA GLY A 184 1.62 15.26 -5.83
C GLY A 184 0.76 15.39 -4.58
N TYR A 185 -0.18 16.31 -4.66
CA TYR A 185 -1.13 16.63 -3.60
C TYR A 185 -2.55 16.50 -4.13
N ILE A 186 -3.47 16.13 -3.24
CA ILE A 186 -4.89 16.00 -3.56
C ILE A 186 -5.63 17.13 -2.86
N HIS A 187 -6.39 17.90 -3.62
CA HIS A 187 -7.20 18.98 -3.09
C HIS A 187 -8.55 19.01 -3.80
N ASN A 188 -9.64 19.00 -3.05
CA ASN A 188 -11.00 19.04 -3.60
C ASN A 188 -11.26 17.97 -4.68
N GLY A 189 -10.77 16.73 -4.46
CA GLY A 189 -10.94 15.62 -5.40
C GLY A 189 -10.15 15.75 -6.70
N LYS A 190 -9.11 16.58 -6.72
CA LYS A 190 -8.19 16.76 -7.85
C LYS A 190 -6.75 16.56 -7.41
N ILE A 191 -5.96 15.96 -8.27
CA ILE A 191 -4.54 15.71 -8.01
C ILE A 191 -3.71 16.75 -8.75
N ASP A 192 -2.80 17.38 -8.04
CA ASP A 192 -1.74 18.23 -8.60
C ASP A 192 -0.42 17.48 -8.51
N TYR A 193 0.00 16.87 -9.61
CA TYR A 193 1.26 16.13 -9.70
C TYR A 193 2.45 17.07 -9.90
N GLN A 194 3.44 16.99 -9.01
CA GLN A 194 4.64 17.80 -9.02
C GLN A 194 5.83 17.10 -9.69
N ARG A 195 5.86 15.76 -9.68
CA ARG A 195 6.95 14.97 -10.27
C ARG A 195 6.46 13.58 -10.75
N SER A 196 7.33 12.90 -11.46
CA SER A 196 7.16 11.49 -11.84
C SER A 196 8.33 10.67 -11.30
N PRO A 197 8.12 9.37 -10.99
CA PRO A 197 9.22 8.47 -10.63
C PRO A 197 10.26 8.40 -11.76
N ALA A 198 11.54 8.52 -11.41
CA ALA A 198 12.63 8.47 -12.39
C ALA A 198 13.21 7.05 -12.55
N ARG A 199 13.01 6.16 -11.56
CA ARG A 199 13.52 4.80 -11.58
C ARG A 199 12.54 3.84 -12.25
N GLN A 200 13.06 2.74 -12.79
CA GLN A 200 12.22 1.68 -13.37
C GLN A 200 11.27 1.11 -12.30
N HIS A 201 10.03 0.90 -12.70
CA HIS A 201 8.98 0.36 -11.85
C HIS A 201 7.98 -0.45 -12.69
N THR A 202 7.13 -1.20 -12.04
CA THR A 202 6.00 -1.96 -12.60
C THR A 202 6.33 -2.70 -13.91
N SER A 203 5.74 -2.34 -15.04
CA SER A 203 5.92 -2.99 -16.33
C SER A 203 7.37 -3.02 -16.82
N LYS A 204 8.22 -2.13 -16.32
CA LYS A 204 9.62 -1.97 -16.75
C LYS A 204 10.64 -2.71 -15.89
N THR A 205 10.21 -3.37 -14.81
CA THR A 205 11.11 -4.16 -13.95
C THR A 205 11.31 -5.58 -14.50
N PRO A 206 12.46 -6.22 -14.24
CA PRO A 206 12.69 -7.61 -14.66
C PRO A 206 12.00 -8.66 -13.77
N PHE A 207 11.47 -8.27 -12.59
CA PHE A 207 10.94 -9.22 -11.61
C PHE A 207 9.56 -9.74 -12.03
N ASP A 208 9.41 -11.06 -12.09
CA ASP A 208 8.15 -11.74 -12.37
C ASP A 208 7.89 -12.80 -11.31
N VAL A 209 6.79 -12.63 -10.57
CA VAL A 209 6.38 -13.55 -9.50
C VAL A 209 5.21 -14.45 -9.90
N SER A 210 4.77 -14.41 -11.17
CA SER A 210 3.58 -15.12 -11.64
C SER A 210 3.65 -16.63 -11.44
N LYS A 211 4.86 -17.20 -11.54
CA LYS A 211 5.13 -18.65 -11.42
C LYS A 211 5.71 -19.05 -10.07
N LEU A 212 5.89 -18.12 -9.15
CA LEU A 212 6.47 -18.42 -7.84
C LEU A 212 5.38 -18.89 -6.87
N ASP A 213 5.64 -19.99 -6.17
CA ASP A 213 4.80 -20.47 -5.08
C ASP A 213 5.31 -19.98 -3.73
N LYS A 214 6.60 -19.62 -3.66
CA LYS A 214 7.25 -19.02 -2.48
C LYS A 214 8.33 -18.04 -2.90
N LEU A 215 8.62 -17.08 -2.05
CA LEU A 215 9.78 -16.20 -2.18
C LEU A 215 11.04 -16.88 -1.59
N PRO A 216 12.25 -16.50 -2.03
CA PRO A 216 13.49 -16.94 -1.39
C PRO A 216 13.57 -16.39 0.04
N GLN A 217 14.13 -17.16 0.96
CA GLN A 217 14.37 -16.73 2.34
C GLN A 217 15.56 -15.77 2.39
N VAL A 218 15.29 -14.50 2.65
CA VAL A 218 16.31 -13.44 2.74
C VAL A 218 16.25 -12.80 4.12
N GLY A 219 17.38 -12.83 4.84
CA GLY A 219 17.51 -12.17 6.13
C GLY A 219 18.11 -10.78 6.03
N ILE A 220 17.76 -9.88 6.94
CA ILE A 220 18.34 -8.54 7.05
C ILE A 220 19.21 -8.48 8.29
N VAL A 221 20.45 -8.02 8.13
CA VAL A 221 21.39 -7.80 9.24
C VAL A 221 21.79 -6.34 9.25
N TYR A 222 21.47 -5.66 10.37
CA TYR A 222 21.86 -4.28 10.57
C TYR A 222 23.31 -4.14 11.00
N SER A 223 24.04 -3.22 10.39
CA SER A 223 25.38 -2.81 10.78
C SER A 223 25.31 -1.55 11.66
N TYR A 224 26.00 -1.59 12.79
CA TYR A 224 26.13 -0.48 13.73
C TYR A 224 27.47 -0.59 14.48
N ALA A 225 27.88 0.45 15.21
CA ALA A 225 29.11 0.41 15.95
C ALA A 225 29.15 -0.79 16.93
N ASN A 226 30.21 -1.60 16.83
CA ASN A 226 30.38 -2.84 17.61
C ASN A 226 29.30 -3.91 17.35
N ALA A 227 28.76 -3.98 16.14
CA ALA A 227 27.80 -5.03 15.77
C ALA A 227 28.43 -6.41 15.86
N SER A 228 27.66 -7.38 16.38
CA SER A 228 28.04 -8.79 16.41
C SER A 228 27.84 -9.45 15.06
N ASP A 229 28.69 -10.39 14.70
CA ASP A 229 28.53 -11.25 13.50
C ASP A 229 27.56 -12.43 13.72
N LEU A 230 27.07 -12.63 14.95
CA LEU A 230 26.18 -13.74 15.31
C LEU A 230 24.89 -13.79 14.46
N PRO A 231 24.17 -12.67 14.21
CA PRO A 231 22.97 -12.74 13.36
C PRO A 231 23.26 -13.21 11.94
N ALA A 232 24.37 -12.74 11.33
CA ALA A 232 24.77 -13.16 10.00
C ALA A 232 25.13 -14.65 9.97
N LYS A 233 25.90 -15.13 10.96
CA LYS A 233 26.24 -16.56 11.09
C LYS A 233 24.98 -17.41 11.26
N ALA A 234 24.04 -17.01 12.09
CA ALA A 234 22.79 -17.75 12.30
C ALA A 234 21.98 -17.91 11.00
N LEU A 235 21.92 -16.86 10.15
CA LEU A 235 21.26 -16.94 8.85
C LEU A 235 21.98 -17.88 7.89
N VAL A 236 23.32 -17.88 7.86
CA VAL A 236 24.12 -18.81 7.07
C VAL A 236 23.90 -20.27 7.53
N ASP A 237 23.97 -20.52 8.82
CA ASP A 237 23.77 -21.84 9.41
C ASP A 237 22.35 -22.38 9.16
N ALA A 238 21.34 -21.47 9.16
CA ALA A 238 19.96 -21.76 8.82
C ALA A 238 19.71 -21.89 7.31
N LYS A 239 20.75 -21.73 6.47
CA LYS A 239 20.71 -21.87 5.00
C LYS A 239 19.70 -20.92 4.32
N PHE A 240 19.67 -19.69 4.76
CA PHE A 240 18.93 -18.64 4.05
C PHE A 240 19.47 -18.46 2.62
N ASP A 241 18.57 -18.19 1.66
CA ASP A 241 18.93 -18.02 0.25
C ASP A 241 19.73 -16.71 0.01
N GLY A 242 19.60 -15.73 0.90
CA GLY A 242 20.32 -14.47 0.81
C GLY A 242 20.36 -13.68 2.11
N ILE A 243 21.29 -12.74 2.19
CA ILE A 243 21.42 -11.79 3.31
C ILE A 243 21.56 -10.39 2.74
N VAL A 244 20.76 -9.47 3.27
CA VAL A 244 20.91 -8.03 3.04
C VAL A 244 21.66 -7.44 4.23
N SER A 245 22.84 -6.85 3.98
CA SER A 245 23.55 -6.06 4.97
C SER A 245 23.01 -4.62 4.92
N ALA A 246 22.25 -4.25 5.94
CA ALA A 246 21.74 -2.88 6.12
C ALA A 246 22.80 -2.10 6.89
N GLY A 247 23.67 -1.42 6.16
CA GLY A 247 24.79 -0.66 6.69
C GLY A 247 24.61 0.86 6.54
N VAL A 248 25.57 1.60 7.05
CA VAL A 248 25.76 3.06 6.91
C VAL A 248 26.81 3.36 5.85
#